data_5302edd75a284868bec97cf43768f4ae
#
_entry.id   5302edd75a284868bec97cf43768f4ae
#
_cell.length_a   1.000
_cell.length_b   1.000
_cell.length_c   1.000
_cell.angle_alpha   90.00
_cell.angle_beta   90.00
_cell.angle_gamma   90.00
#
_symmetry.space_group_name_H-M   'P 1'
#
loop_
_entity.id
_entity.type
_entity.pdbx_description
1 polymer ?
#
loop_
_entity_poly.entity_id
_entity_poly.type
_entity_poly.pdbx_seq_one_letter_code
_entity_poly.pdbx_strand_id
1 'polypeptide(L)'
;MATIKPLTAQLIFPHQLFRDTDYLDKSQPVFLVEEFLFFRQYKFHKQKIALHRATMKFYENYLTEAKYKVEYIESTSPLSDVRKLIEYLEQEQFDRIIITDVCDHWLEKRIKKTTLELEILDSPLFINTKEDLKEYFDNKTFYHQTDFYKQQRISSNILMKAGKPVGGKWTFDTENRKKYPKNRKAPSIHFPENSPYYEEAKKYTEKNFSENYGRLSSYQLYPVTFEEAENWLNQFLELRFSDFGVYEDSMVEREHFLHHSVLSPLMNIGLLNAADVLEDSINYAKEFDIPINSLEGFVRQILGWREFVRGIYLYEGTFQRNKNYWKQTHPLPKSFYTGKTGIKPVDSTILKVLETGYAHHIERLMIFANLMNLLKLNPDEVYQWFMEMFIDSYDWVMVPNVYGMSSFSDGGKMSTKPYISGSNYLKKMSDYTDGDWTEKWDALFWNFVNDNRTFFETNPRLGMMVRTLDKMKDDKKSEHFKIAKQTINDLK
;
A
#
# COMPACT_ATOMS: atom_id res chain seq x y z
N MET A 1 -41.54 21.48 24.11
CA MET A 1 -41.37 21.41 22.67
C MET A 1 -40.43 20.23 22.40
N ALA A 2 -40.87 19.25 21.63
CA ALA A 2 -39.95 18.17 21.20
C ALA A 2 -38.90 18.84 20.31
N THR A 3 -37.64 18.78 20.70
CA THR A 3 -36.53 19.21 19.85
C THR A 3 -36.53 18.29 18.62
N ILE A 4 -36.85 18.88 17.46
CA ILE A 4 -36.74 18.16 16.18
C ILE A 4 -35.27 17.76 16.04
N LYS A 5 -35.01 16.48 15.95
CA LYS A 5 -33.63 15.95 15.77
C LYS A 5 -33.18 16.43 14.38
N PRO A 6 -31.97 16.99 14.25
CA PRO A 6 -31.44 17.41 12.96
C PRO A 6 -31.37 16.24 11.98
N LEU A 7 -31.76 16.47 10.72
CA LEU A 7 -31.66 15.47 9.67
C LEU A 7 -30.19 15.31 9.30
N THR A 8 -29.65 14.14 9.56
CA THR A 8 -28.21 13.85 9.47
C THR A 8 -27.91 12.82 8.40
N ALA A 9 -27.01 13.13 7.46
CA ALA A 9 -26.47 12.18 6.50
C ALA A 9 -25.21 11.51 7.08
N GLN A 10 -25.19 10.19 7.14
CA GLN A 10 -24.06 9.39 7.59
C GLN A 10 -23.38 8.79 6.36
N LEU A 11 -22.17 9.28 5.98
CA LEU A 11 -21.53 8.87 4.74
C LEU A 11 -20.48 7.79 5.02
N ILE A 12 -20.51 6.73 4.24
CA ILE A 12 -19.54 5.62 4.28
C ILE A 12 -18.97 5.40 2.89
N PHE A 13 -17.65 5.34 2.81
CA PHE A 13 -16.89 5.16 1.57
C PHE A 13 -16.26 3.76 1.49
N PRO A 14 -15.72 3.32 0.32
CA PRO A 14 -15.23 1.96 0.11
C PRO A 14 -14.15 1.47 1.07
N HIS A 15 -13.47 2.38 1.76
CA HIS A 15 -12.41 2.10 2.71
C HIS A 15 -12.83 2.29 4.18
N GLN A 16 -14.13 2.23 4.47
CA GLN A 16 -14.70 2.50 5.80
C GLN A 16 -15.75 1.44 6.20
N LEU A 17 -15.51 0.18 5.86
CA LEU A 17 -16.44 -0.92 6.09
C LEU A 17 -16.13 -1.57 7.44
N PHE A 18 -16.48 -0.87 8.53
CA PHE A 18 -16.15 -1.33 9.88
C PHE A 18 -17.21 -2.25 10.45
N ARG A 19 -16.78 -3.29 11.17
CA ARG A 19 -17.69 -4.22 11.87
C ARG A 19 -18.45 -3.52 12.98
N ASP A 20 -17.77 -2.70 13.78
CA ASP A 20 -18.40 -1.87 14.80
C ASP A 20 -19.13 -0.69 14.13
N THR A 21 -20.44 -0.62 14.38
CA THR A 21 -21.33 0.40 13.81
C THR A 21 -22.01 1.25 14.90
N ASP A 22 -21.53 1.21 16.15
CA ASP A 22 -22.12 1.93 17.27
C ASP A 22 -22.08 3.46 17.12
N TYR A 23 -21.22 3.96 16.23
CA TYR A 23 -21.16 5.38 15.86
C TYR A 23 -22.28 5.82 14.90
N LEU A 24 -23.04 4.88 14.33
CA LEU A 24 -24.15 5.17 13.42
C LEU A 24 -25.48 5.24 14.15
N ASP A 25 -26.33 6.19 13.76
CA ASP A 25 -27.69 6.34 14.27
C ASP A 25 -28.70 5.67 13.34
N LYS A 26 -29.38 4.63 13.81
CA LYS A 26 -30.39 3.89 13.03
C LYS A 26 -31.60 4.72 12.62
N SER A 27 -31.86 5.86 13.28
CA SER A 27 -32.96 6.77 12.91
C SER A 27 -32.63 7.62 11.68
N GLN A 28 -31.37 7.76 11.31
CA GLN A 28 -30.84 8.58 10.23
C GLN A 28 -30.44 7.75 9.02
N PRO A 29 -30.49 8.29 7.78
CA PRO A 29 -30.01 7.56 6.60
C PRO A 29 -28.50 7.39 6.58
N VAL A 30 -28.06 6.23 6.09
CA VAL A 30 -26.67 5.91 5.83
C VAL A 30 -26.45 5.85 4.31
N PHE A 31 -25.61 6.73 3.78
CA PHE A 31 -25.23 6.74 2.38
C PHE A 31 -23.96 5.93 2.18
N LEU A 32 -24.08 4.78 1.52
CA LEU A 32 -22.95 3.92 1.17
C LEU A 32 -22.53 4.24 -0.28
N VAL A 33 -21.38 4.91 -0.44
CA VAL A 33 -21.03 5.62 -1.68
C VAL A 33 -19.85 4.96 -2.38
N GLU A 34 -20.04 4.48 -3.61
CA GLU A 34 -18.95 4.10 -4.52
C GLU A 34 -18.27 5.37 -5.05
N GLU A 35 -17.50 6.06 -4.17
CA GLU A 35 -16.93 7.38 -4.45
C GLU A 35 -16.05 7.40 -5.70
N PHE A 36 -16.20 8.44 -6.50
CA PHE A 36 -15.49 8.67 -7.77
C PHE A 36 -13.97 8.49 -7.65
N LEU A 37 -13.35 8.97 -6.56
CA LEU A 37 -11.91 8.87 -6.34
C LEU A 37 -11.40 7.43 -6.24
N PHE A 38 -12.25 6.48 -5.83
CA PHE A 38 -11.89 5.08 -5.66
C PHE A 38 -12.32 4.19 -6.82
N PHE A 39 -13.25 4.65 -7.67
CA PHE A 39 -13.75 3.86 -8.79
C PHE A 39 -13.37 4.42 -10.16
N ARG A 40 -13.31 5.76 -10.33
CA ARG A 40 -13.26 6.38 -11.66
C ARG A 40 -12.17 7.42 -11.85
N GLN A 41 -11.45 7.82 -10.81
CA GLN A 41 -10.35 8.79 -10.94
C GLN A 41 -9.25 8.30 -11.89
N TYR A 42 -8.93 7.01 -11.79
CA TYR A 42 -7.94 6.31 -12.59
C TYR A 42 -8.53 5.02 -13.19
N LYS A 43 -7.81 4.39 -14.11
CA LYS A 43 -8.13 3.05 -14.60
C LYS A 43 -7.65 1.99 -13.60
N PHE A 44 -8.24 1.97 -12.41
CA PHE A 44 -7.88 1.02 -11.37
C PHE A 44 -7.95 -0.43 -11.83
N HIS A 45 -7.12 -1.28 -11.28
CA HIS A 45 -7.09 -2.70 -11.54
C HIS A 45 -8.49 -3.34 -11.33
N LYS A 46 -8.92 -4.20 -12.25
CA LYS A 46 -10.24 -4.83 -12.20
C LYS A 46 -10.50 -5.58 -10.89
N GLN A 47 -9.48 -6.24 -10.31
CA GLN A 47 -9.60 -6.88 -9.00
C GLN A 47 -9.91 -5.88 -7.88
N LYS A 48 -9.35 -4.67 -7.93
CA LYS A 48 -9.63 -3.62 -6.95
C LYS A 48 -11.07 -3.12 -7.04
N ILE A 49 -11.55 -2.87 -8.26
CA ILE A 49 -12.94 -2.49 -8.49
C ILE A 49 -13.90 -3.59 -8.02
N ALA A 50 -13.61 -4.85 -8.36
CA ALA A 50 -14.43 -5.99 -7.93
C ALA A 50 -14.41 -6.17 -6.41
N LEU A 51 -13.25 -6.00 -5.75
CA LEU A 51 -13.15 -6.06 -4.29
C LEU A 51 -14.01 -4.96 -3.64
N HIS A 52 -13.85 -3.70 -4.06
CA HIS A 52 -14.65 -2.59 -3.53
C HIS A 52 -16.15 -2.85 -3.70
N ARG A 53 -16.59 -3.24 -4.91
CA ARG A 53 -18.01 -3.53 -5.17
C ARG A 53 -18.53 -4.67 -4.31
N ALA A 54 -17.81 -5.79 -4.26
CA ALA A 54 -18.22 -6.98 -3.51
C ALA A 54 -18.32 -6.69 -2.01
N THR A 55 -17.30 -6.04 -1.44
CA THR A 55 -17.28 -5.71 -0.01
C THR A 55 -18.33 -4.66 0.36
N MET A 56 -18.59 -3.68 -0.50
CA MET A 56 -19.65 -2.70 -0.28
C MET A 56 -21.04 -3.34 -0.39
N LYS A 57 -21.26 -4.29 -1.29
CA LYS A 57 -22.54 -5.02 -1.39
C LYS A 57 -22.75 -5.96 -0.20
N PHE A 58 -21.71 -6.60 0.28
CA PHE A 58 -21.73 -7.29 1.57
C PHE A 58 -22.12 -6.33 2.71
N TYR A 59 -21.49 -5.16 2.78
CA TYR A 59 -21.71 -4.21 3.85
C TYR A 59 -23.10 -3.56 3.81
N GLU A 60 -23.64 -3.31 2.62
CA GLU A 60 -25.06 -2.91 2.43
C GLU A 60 -25.99 -3.91 3.09
N ASN A 61 -25.80 -5.23 2.83
CA ASN A 61 -26.59 -6.27 3.45
C ASN A 61 -26.40 -6.30 4.98
N TYR A 62 -25.16 -6.24 5.45
CA TYR A 62 -24.80 -6.20 6.87
C TYR A 62 -25.53 -5.08 7.63
N LEU A 63 -25.51 -3.87 7.10
CA LEU A 63 -26.21 -2.72 7.71
C LEU A 63 -27.74 -2.87 7.63
N THR A 64 -28.27 -3.39 6.53
CA THR A 64 -29.70 -3.61 6.33
C THR A 64 -30.26 -4.64 7.32
N GLU A 65 -29.54 -5.73 7.55
CA GLU A 65 -29.88 -6.74 8.54
C GLU A 65 -29.84 -6.17 9.97
N ALA A 66 -28.90 -5.26 10.24
CA ALA A 66 -28.80 -4.51 11.48
C ALA A 66 -29.87 -3.39 11.63
N LYS A 67 -30.79 -3.24 10.63
CA LYS A 67 -31.92 -2.28 10.63
C LYS A 67 -31.50 -0.82 10.44
N TYR A 68 -30.38 -0.55 9.78
CA TYR A 68 -30.05 0.78 9.28
C TYR A 68 -30.83 1.08 8.00
N LYS A 69 -31.09 2.35 7.74
CA LYS A 69 -31.69 2.87 6.48
C LYS A 69 -30.56 3.15 5.51
N VAL A 70 -30.24 2.21 4.62
CA VAL A 70 -29.11 2.33 3.70
C VAL A 70 -29.56 2.86 2.35
N GLU A 71 -28.89 3.90 1.89
CA GLU A 71 -28.97 4.43 0.53
C GLU A 71 -27.67 4.12 -0.20
N TYR A 72 -27.72 3.17 -1.15
CA TYR A 72 -26.53 2.76 -1.90
C TYR A 72 -26.36 3.59 -3.17
N ILE A 73 -25.21 4.24 -3.31
CA ILE A 73 -24.89 5.11 -4.45
C ILE A 73 -23.81 4.42 -5.30
N GLU A 74 -24.22 3.95 -6.47
CA GLU A 74 -23.31 3.28 -7.42
C GLU A 74 -22.36 4.27 -8.10
N SER A 75 -21.16 3.80 -8.50
CA SER A 75 -20.15 4.58 -9.20
C SER A 75 -20.61 5.09 -10.58
N THR A 76 -21.72 4.55 -11.11
CA THR A 76 -22.37 5.03 -12.34
C THR A 76 -23.28 6.25 -12.11
N SER A 77 -23.68 6.51 -10.86
CA SER A 77 -24.48 7.65 -10.49
C SER A 77 -23.64 8.94 -10.47
N PRO A 78 -24.20 10.10 -10.89
CA PRO A 78 -23.54 11.39 -10.66
C PRO A 78 -23.25 11.68 -9.17
N LEU A 79 -24.07 11.16 -8.25
CA LEU A 79 -23.90 11.32 -6.80
C LEU A 79 -22.71 10.52 -6.24
N SER A 80 -22.05 9.68 -7.04
CA SER A 80 -20.81 9.02 -6.65
C SER A 80 -19.66 10.03 -6.46
N ASP A 81 -19.70 11.18 -7.07
CA ASP A 81 -18.80 12.30 -6.75
C ASP A 81 -19.35 13.02 -5.51
N VAL A 82 -18.61 12.97 -4.40
CA VAL A 82 -19.01 13.55 -3.12
C VAL A 82 -19.40 15.03 -3.23
N ARG A 83 -18.88 15.78 -4.20
CA ARG A 83 -19.25 17.17 -4.43
C ARG A 83 -20.71 17.29 -4.88
N LYS A 84 -21.17 16.35 -5.72
CA LYS A 84 -22.55 16.28 -6.18
C LYS A 84 -23.48 15.72 -5.10
N LEU A 85 -22.97 14.78 -4.31
CA LEU A 85 -23.71 14.28 -3.16
C LEU A 85 -23.96 15.38 -2.13
N ILE A 86 -22.97 16.21 -1.83
CA ILE A 86 -23.13 17.35 -0.92
C ILE A 86 -24.17 18.35 -1.45
N GLU A 87 -24.08 18.73 -2.74
CA GLU A 87 -25.08 19.59 -3.38
C GLU A 87 -26.50 19.00 -3.25
N TYR A 88 -26.65 17.68 -3.43
CA TYR A 88 -27.93 16.99 -3.24
C TYR A 88 -28.40 17.04 -1.78
N LEU A 89 -27.53 16.75 -0.81
CA LEU A 89 -27.88 16.78 0.61
C LEU A 89 -28.31 18.18 1.07
N GLU A 90 -27.66 19.24 0.56
CA GLU A 90 -28.04 20.63 0.82
C GLU A 90 -29.44 20.97 0.24
N GLN A 91 -29.72 20.47 -0.98
CA GLN A 91 -31.05 20.66 -1.61
C GLN A 91 -32.17 19.91 -0.89
N GLU A 92 -31.89 18.72 -0.38
CA GLU A 92 -32.82 17.88 0.41
C GLU A 92 -32.92 18.35 1.89
N GLN A 93 -32.29 19.47 2.22
CA GLN A 93 -32.40 20.14 3.52
C GLN A 93 -31.86 19.27 4.69
N PHE A 94 -30.78 18.53 4.45
CA PHE A 94 -30.02 17.96 5.54
C PHE A 94 -29.36 19.05 6.37
N ASP A 95 -29.27 18.85 7.68
CA ASP A 95 -28.63 19.80 8.59
C ASP A 95 -27.18 19.49 8.81
N ARG A 96 -26.82 18.18 8.75
CA ARG A 96 -25.53 17.67 9.22
C ARG A 96 -25.01 16.50 8.40
N ILE A 97 -23.70 16.42 8.29
CA ILE A 97 -22.97 15.25 7.77
C ILE A 97 -22.08 14.66 8.86
N ILE A 98 -22.13 13.34 9.05
CA ILE A 98 -21.22 12.57 9.91
C ILE A 98 -20.41 11.65 9.02
N ILE A 99 -19.07 11.64 9.21
CA ILE A 99 -18.12 10.73 8.57
C ILE A 99 -17.09 10.27 9.58
N THR A 100 -16.48 9.12 9.33
CA THR A 100 -15.17 8.81 9.93
C THR A 100 -14.05 9.47 9.11
N ASP A 101 -12.89 9.73 9.73
CA ASP A 101 -11.73 10.31 9.02
C ASP A 101 -11.39 9.47 7.78
N VAL A 102 -11.50 10.09 6.62
CA VAL A 102 -11.33 9.43 5.32
C VAL A 102 -9.87 9.14 4.98
N CYS A 103 -8.93 9.74 5.69
CA CYS A 103 -7.50 9.61 5.46
C CYS A 103 -7.11 9.73 3.96
N ASP A 104 -7.81 10.61 3.26
CA ASP A 104 -7.60 10.94 1.84
C ASP A 104 -7.73 12.46 1.67
N HIS A 105 -6.63 13.11 1.29
CA HIS A 105 -6.55 14.57 1.18
C HIS A 105 -7.58 15.16 0.20
N TRP A 106 -7.78 14.48 -0.93
CA TRP A 106 -8.68 14.99 -1.95
C TRP A 106 -10.15 14.83 -1.56
N LEU A 107 -10.49 13.71 -0.94
CA LEU A 107 -11.83 13.45 -0.46
C LEU A 107 -12.17 14.41 0.71
N GLU A 108 -11.28 14.51 1.69
CA GLU A 108 -11.45 15.42 2.83
C GLU A 108 -11.60 16.88 2.38
N LYS A 109 -10.75 17.32 1.43
CA LYS A 109 -10.82 18.67 0.87
C LYS A 109 -12.13 18.96 0.13
N ARG A 110 -12.72 17.94 -0.49
CA ARG A 110 -14.03 18.06 -1.15
C ARG A 110 -15.16 18.15 -0.13
N ILE A 111 -15.14 17.28 0.89
CA ILE A 111 -16.17 17.24 1.94
C ILE A 111 -16.17 18.52 2.78
N LYS A 112 -15.01 19.05 3.14
CA LYS A 112 -14.87 20.30 3.91
C LYS A 112 -15.41 21.56 3.21
N LYS A 113 -15.88 21.45 1.97
CA LYS A 113 -16.55 22.55 1.26
C LYS A 113 -18.05 22.63 1.51
N THR A 114 -18.62 21.66 2.21
CA THR A 114 -20.06 21.70 2.58
C THR A 114 -20.40 22.91 3.43
N THR A 115 -21.63 23.38 3.31
CA THR A 115 -22.23 24.40 4.20
C THR A 115 -22.96 23.78 5.38
N LEU A 116 -23.17 22.44 5.36
CA LEU A 116 -23.78 21.68 6.44
C LEU A 116 -22.84 21.54 7.63
N GLU A 117 -23.40 21.32 8.82
CA GLU A 117 -22.59 20.95 9.98
C GLU A 117 -21.83 19.65 9.68
N LEU A 118 -20.51 19.66 9.85
CA LEU A 118 -19.64 18.50 9.55
C LEU A 118 -19.01 17.95 10.83
N GLU A 119 -19.31 16.70 11.14
CA GLU A 119 -18.64 15.94 12.18
C GLU A 119 -17.73 14.89 11.56
N ILE A 120 -16.46 14.88 11.98
CA ILE A 120 -15.46 13.89 11.56
C ILE A 120 -15.01 13.11 12.77
N LEU A 121 -15.31 11.81 12.79
CA LEU A 121 -14.91 10.87 13.84
C LEU A 121 -13.52 10.29 13.53
N ASP A 122 -12.81 9.80 14.55
CA ASP A 122 -11.56 9.09 14.34
C ASP A 122 -11.77 7.79 13.54
N SER A 123 -10.78 7.45 12.71
CA SER A 123 -10.88 6.27 11.85
C SER A 123 -10.37 5.02 12.56
N PRO A 124 -11.18 3.95 12.65
CA PRO A 124 -10.74 2.65 13.15
C PRO A 124 -9.70 1.93 12.29
N LEU A 125 -9.35 2.46 11.12
CA LEU A 125 -8.30 1.89 10.25
C LEU A 125 -6.93 1.87 10.91
N PHE A 126 -6.70 2.70 11.92
CA PHE A 126 -5.39 2.95 12.50
C PHE A 126 -5.41 2.76 14.02
N ILE A 127 -4.25 2.43 14.58
CA ILE A 127 -4.06 2.27 16.02
C ILE A 127 -3.99 3.64 16.71
N ASN A 128 -3.30 4.60 16.09
CA ASN A 128 -3.16 5.94 16.63
C ASN A 128 -4.25 6.88 16.09
N THR A 129 -4.77 7.76 16.93
CA THR A 129 -5.54 8.93 16.49
C THR A 129 -4.63 9.98 15.84
N LYS A 130 -5.20 11.01 15.23
CA LYS A 130 -4.41 12.16 14.74
C LYS A 130 -3.69 12.88 15.90
N GLU A 131 -4.27 12.90 17.09
CA GLU A 131 -3.69 13.52 18.28
C GLU A 131 -2.47 12.73 18.78
N ASP A 132 -2.57 11.39 18.84
CA ASP A 132 -1.45 10.53 19.26
C ASP A 132 -0.22 10.70 18.35
N LEU A 133 -0.43 10.92 17.05
CA LEU A 133 0.67 11.13 16.12
C LEU A 133 1.41 12.45 16.35
N LYS A 134 0.78 13.46 16.93
CA LYS A 134 1.41 14.77 17.21
C LYS A 134 2.62 14.63 18.12
N GLU A 135 2.57 13.76 19.12
CA GLU A 135 3.68 13.55 20.04
C GLU A 135 5.00 13.26 19.32
N TYR A 136 4.95 12.49 18.23
CA TYR A 136 6.15 12.17 17.47
C TYR A 136 6.41 13.17 16.34
N PHE A 137 5.40 13.63 15.62
CA PHE A 137 5.57 14.35 14.36
C PHE A 137 5.70 15.86 14.53
N ASP A 138 5.10 16.48 15.57
CA ASP A 138 5.19 17.91 15.80
C ASP A 138 6.62 18.38 16.00
N ASN A 139 6.94 19.53 15.42
CA ASN A 139 8.23 20.19 15.54
C ASN A 139 9.44 19.41 14.99
N LYS A 140 9.22 18.37 14.17
CA LYS A 140 10.28 17.64 13.49
C LYS A 140 10.40 18.05 12.02
N THR A 141 11.63 18.03 11.52
CA THR A 141 11.95 18.27 10.10
C THR A 141 12.42 17.01 9.38
N PHE A 142 12.84 16.00 10.15
CA PHE A 142 13.24 14.67 9.68
C PHE A 142 12.60 13.61 10.55
N TYR A 143 12.20 12.53 9.93
CA TYR A 143 11.45 11.46 10.57
C TYR A 143 12.19 10.13 10.41
N HIS A 144 12.36 9.42 11.51
CA HIS A 144 13.00 8.11 11.52
C HIS A 144 12.03 7.03 11.96
N GLN A 145 11.69 6.14 11.06
CA GLN A 145 10.76 5.04 11.35
C GLN A 145 11.17 4.22 12.60
N THR A 146 12.47 3.97 12.77
CA THR A 146 12.97 3.22 13.93
C THR A 146 12.70 3.92 15.25
N ASP A 147 12.80 5.25 15.30
CA ASP A 147 12.56 6.02 16.54
C ASP A 147 11.06 6.09 16.84
N PHE A 148 10.23 6.28 15.80
CA PHE A 148 8.79 6.19 15.91
C PHE A 148 8.36 4.82 16.45
N TYR A 149 8.85 3.75 15.84
CA TYR A 149 8.53 2.38 16.24
C TYR A 149 8.94 2.06 17.68
N LYS A 150 10.11 2.53 18.13
CA LYS A 150 10.52 2.39 19.53
C LYS A 150 9.55 3.11 20.49
N GLN A 151 9.17 4.33 20.17
CA GLN A 151 8.21 5.10 20.94
C GLN A 151 6.87 4.37 21.03
N GLN A 152 6.34 3.89 19.89
CA GLN A 152 5.10 3.12 19.81
C GLN A 152 5.15 1.85 20.66
N ARG A 153 6.24 1.09 20.63
CA ARG A 153 6.41 -0.11 21.46
C ARG A 153 6.43 0.20 22.94
N ILE A 154 7.06 1.31 23.33
CA ILE A 154 7.11 1.74 24.74
C ILE A 154 5.73 2.19 25.22
N SER A 155 5.04 3.06 24.48
CA SER A 155 3.75 3.61 24.86
C SER A 155 2.65 2.55 24.94
N SER A 156 2.61 1.61 23.99
CA SER A 156 1.65 0.50 23.95
C SER A 156 2.07 -0.73 24.77
N ASN A 157 3.28 -0.74 25.33
CA ASN A 157 3.88 -1.91 26.01
C ASN A 157 3.94 -3.19 25.14
N ILE A 158 3.97 -3.05 23.81
CA ILE A 158 4.00 -4.18 22.88
C ILE A 158 5.42 -4.70 22.71
N LEU A 159 5.60 -6.02 22.84
CA LEU A 159 6.91 -6.72 22.86
C LEU A 159 7.91 -6.10 23.84
N MET A 160 7.42 -5.63 25.01
CA MET A 160 8.22 -5.09 26.10
C MET A 160 8.17 -6.02 27.31
N LYS A 161 9.29 -6.14 28.05
CA LYS A 161 9.38 -6.87 29.33
C LYS A 161 10.29 -6.11 30.28
N ALA A 162 9.77 -5.70 31.43
CA ALA A 162 10.51 -4.93 32.43
C ALA A 162 11.22 -3.67 31.82
N GLY A 163 10.52 -2.91 30.96
CA GLY A 163 11.03 -1.70 30.31
C GLY A 163 12.06 -1.93 29.19
N LYS A 164 12.31 -3.21 28.81
CA LYS A 164 13.27 -3.56 27.74
C LYS A 164 12.54 -4.30 26.61
N PRO A 165 13.04 -4.20 25.36
CA PRO A 165 12.47 -4.95 24.25
C PRO A 165 12.66 -6.46 24.45
N VAL A 166 11.62 -7.24 24.14
CA VAL A 166 11.69 -8.71 24.15
C VAL A 166 12.76 -9.17 23.15
N GLY A 167 13.55 -10.18 23.52
CA GLY A 167 14.69 -10.65 22.73
C GLY A 167 15.92 -9.72 22.77
N GLY A 168 15.90 -8.65 23.59
CA GLY A 168 17.05 -7.74 23.82
C GLY A 168 17.39 -6.79 22.67
N LYS A 169 16.61 -6.81 21.57
CA LYS A 169 16.80 -5.97 20.40
C LYS A 169 15.52 -5.23 20.04
N TRP A 170 15.64 -4.03 19.48
CA TRP A 170 14.50 -3.27 18.97
C TRP A 170 14.00 -3.78 17.63
N THR A 171 14.86 -4.41 16.83
CA THR A 171 14.51 -4.99 15.53
C THR A 171 15.39 -6.21 15.22
N PHE A 172 14.82 -7.17 14.51
CA PHE A 172 15.47 -8.37 14.01
C PHE A 172 15.59 -8.36 12.47
N ASP A 173 15.42 -7.22 11.83
CA ASP A 173 15.45 -7.03 10.37
C ASP A 173 16.68 -7.67 9.67
N THR A 174 17.84 -7.70 10.32
CA THR A 174 19.03 -8.33 9.78
C THR A 174 18.93 -9.86 9.66
N GLU A 175 17.99 -10.47 10.37
CA GLU A 175 17.72 -11.92 10.33
C GLU A 175 16.68 -12.29 9.25
N ASN A 176 16.00 -11.28 8.67
CA ASN A 176 14.86 -11.40 7.77
C ASN A 176 15.22 -11.31 6.28
N ARG A 177 16.44 -11.63 5.89
CA ARG A 177 16.96 -11.42 4.53
C ARG A 177 17.57 -12.68 3.94
N LYS A 178 16.93 -13.83 4.15
CA LYS A 178 17.39 -15.10 3.54
C LYS A 178 16.73 -15.30 2.18
N LYS A 179 17.52 -15.82 1.23
CA LYS A 179 17.02 -16.29 -0.05
C LYS A 179 16.13 -17.51 0.15
N TYR A 180 15.04 -17.59 -0.62
CA TYR A 180 14.14 -18.76 -0.57
C TYR A 180 14.86 -20.02 -1.09
N PRO A 181 14.80 -21.16 -0.37
CA PRO A 181 15.47 -22.39 -0.80
C PRO A 181 14.84 -22.96 -2.08
N LYS A 182 15.67 -23.34 -3.05
CA LYS A 182 15.21 -23.84 -4.36
C LYS A 182 14.26 -25.05 -4.27
N ASN A 183 14.47 -25.92 -3.28
CA ASN A 183 13.70 -27.17 -3.13
C ASN A 183 12.54 -27.06 -2.13
N ARG A 184 12.28 -25.87 -1.61
CA ARG A 184 11.17 -25.64 -0.68
C ARG A 184 9.93 -25.22 -1.45
N LYS A 185 8.81 -25.92 -1.24
CA LYS A 185 7.51 -25.47 -1.74
C LYS A 185 7.06 -24.22 -0.98
N ALA A 186 6.46 -23.28 -1.71
CA ALA A 186 5.75 -22.18 -1.08
C ALA A 186 4.54 -22.71 -0.29
N PRO A 187 4.13 -22.02 0.77
CA PRO A 187 2.91 -22.37 1.51
C PRO A 187 1.69 -22.33 0.59
N SER A 188 0.77 -23.26 0.80
CA SER A 188 -0.51 -23.24 0.11
C SER A 188 -1.35 -22.04 0.55
N ILE A 189 -2.09 -21.47 -0.38
CA ILE A 189 -3.09 -20.43 -0.13
C ILE A 189 -4.46 -21.04 -0.38
N HIS A 190 -5.33 -20.96 0.61
CA HIS A 190 -6.72 -21.37 0.48
C HIS A 190 -7.56 -20.11 0.22
N PHE A 191 -8.00 -19.97 -1.01
CA PHE A 191 -8.84 -18.85 -1.43
C PHE A 191 -10.26 -19.02 -0.91
N PRO A 192 -10.99 -17.91 -0.67
CA PRO A 192 -12.41 -18.00 -0.32
C PRO A 192 -13.23 -18.71 -1.41
N GLU A 193 -14.35 -19.30 -1.03
CA GLU A 193 -15.33 -19.76 -1.99
C GLU A 193 -15.98 -18.56 -2.71
N ASN A 194 -16.45 -18.77 -3.95
CA ASN A 194 -17.11 -17.70 -4.68
C ASN A 194 -18.41 -17.29 -3.97
N SER A 195 -18.43 -16.07 -3.47
CA SER A 195 -19.64 -15.50 -2.86
C SER A 195 -20.58 -14.89 -3.91
N PRO A 196 -21.88 -14.77 -3.62
CA PRO A 196 -22.81 -14.04 -4.48
C PRO A 196 -22.37 -12.57 -4.71
N TYR A 197 -21.72 -11.95 -3.72
CA TYR A 197 -21.18 -10.60 -3.81
C TYR A 197 -20.05 -10.49 -4.83
N TYR A 198 -19.14 -11.46 -4.86
CA TYR A 198 -18.06 -11.49 -5.84
C TYR A 198 -18.58 -11.72 -7.26
N GLU A 199 -19.52 -12.63 -7.45
CA GLU A 199 -20.10 -12.91 -8.78
C GLU A 199 -20.88 -11.71 -9.34
N GLU A 200 -21.58 -10.96 -8.50
CA GLU A 200 -22.22 -9.70 -8.87
C GLU A 200 -21.18 -8.64 -9.24
N ALA A 201 -20.17 -8.46 -8.38
CA ALA A 201 -19.12 -7.48 -8.57
C ALA A 201 -18.29 -7.73 -9.84
N LYS A 202 -18.06 -9.00 -10.17
CA LYS A 202 -17.40 -9.42 -11.41
C LYS A 202 -18.18 -8.95 -12.63
N LYS A 203 -19.50 -9.25 -12.70
CA LYS A 203 -20.38 -8.81 -13.78
C LYS A 203 -20.45 -7.28 -13.90
N TYR A 204 -20.55 -6.61 -12.75
CA TYR A 204 -20.53 -5.14 -12.68
C TYR A 204 -19.23 -4.54 -13.22
N THR A 205 -18.10 -5.11 -12.85
CA THR A 205 -16.77 -4.66 -13.28
C THR A 205 -16.57 -4.90 -14.78
N GLU A 206 -16.94 -6.06 -15.28
CA GLU A 206 -16.86 -6.38 -16.72
C GLU A 206 -17.72 -5.43 -17.56
N LYS A 207 -18.91 -5.09 -17.07
CA LYS A 207 -19.82 -4.18 -17.77
C LYS A 207 -19.36 -2.72 -17.76
N ASN A 208 -18.90 -2.20 -16.61
CA ASN A 208 -18.69 -0.77 -16.41
C ASN A 208 -17.22 -0.34 -16.47
N PHE A 209 -16.26 -1.29 -16.40
CA PHE A 209 -14.82 -1.09 -16.29
C PHE A 209 -14.02 -2.03 -17.20
N SER A 210 -14.58 -2.42 -18.36
CA SER A 210 -13.93 -3.34 -19.31
C SER A 210 -12.54 -2.89 -19.75
N GLU A 211 -12.33 -1.57 -19.87
CA GLU A 211 -11.08 -0.94 -20.32
C GLU A 211 -10.03 -0.75 -19.21
N ASN A 212 -10.35 -1.16 -17.98
CA ASN A 212 -9.43 -1.07 -16.86
C ASN A 212 -8.34 -2.17 -16.94
N TYR A 213 -7.24 -1.94 -16.20
CA TYR A 213 -6.10 -2.87 -16.18
C TYR A 213 -6.41 -4.15 -15.40
N GLY A 214 -5.58 -5.17 -15.67
CA GLY A 214 -5.66 -6.46 -15.00
C GLY A 214 -6.79 -7.35 -15.49
N ARG A 215 -6.92 -8.50 -14.83
CA ARG A 215 -7.89 -9.55 -15.16
C ARG A 215 -8.73 -9.87 -13.93
N LEU A 216 -9.97 -10.28 -14.15
CA LEU A 216 -10.78 -10.90 -13.11
C LEU A 216 -10.50 -12.41 -13.09
N SER A 217 -10.37 -12.95 -11.90
CA SER A 217 -10.21 -14.39 -11.70
C SER A 217 -11.55 -15.13 -11.91
N SER A 218 -11.46 -16.42 -12.24
CA SER A 218 -12.63 -17.31 -12.24
C SER A 218 -13.10 -17.66 -10.82
N TYR A 219 -12.26 -17.41 -9.82
CA TYR A 219 -12.53 -17.63 -8.39
C TYR A 219 -12.21 -16.37 -7.59
N GLN A 220 -12.79 -16.28 -6.39
CA GLN A 220 -12.60 -15.16 -5.49
C GLN A 220 -11.18 -15.18 -4.91
N LEU A 221 -10.38 -14.15 -5.24
CA LEU A 221 -8.99 -14.05 -4.79
C LEU A 221 -8.86 -13.47 -3.38
N TYR A 222 -9.79 -12.60 -2.99
CA TYR A 222 -9.70 -11.86 -1.74
C TYR A 222 -10.99 -12.00 -0.93
N PRO A 223 -10.91 -12.04 0.40
CA PRO A 223 -12.06 -11.98 1.28
C PRO A 223 -12.96 -10.78 1.02
N VAL A 224 -14.27 -10.96 1.08
CA VAL A 224 -15.26 -9.90 0.90
C VAL A 224 -16.19 -9.72 2.11
N THR A 225 -16.15 -10.66 3.07
CA THR A 225 -16.92 -10.61 4.32
C THR A 225 -15.98 -10.54 5.53
N PHE A 226 -16.51 -10.17 6.69
CA PHE A 226 -15.75 -10.18 7.94
C PHE A 226 -15.24 -11.57 8.31
N GLU A 227 -16.09 -12.60 8.17
CA GLU A 227 -15.73 -13.99 8.46
C GLU A 227 -14.60 -14.50 7.54
N GLU A 228 -14.73 -14.24 6.23
CA GLU A 228 -13.67 -14.59 5.28
C GLU A 228 -12.34 -13.88 5.60
N ALA A 229 -12.40 -12.61 6.04
CA ALA A 229 -11.21 -11.84 6.41
C ALA A 229 -10.53 -12.40 7.66
N GLU A 230 -11.29 -12.80 8.68
CA GLU A 230 -10.79 -13.48 9.87
C GLU A 230 -10.16 -14.84 9.52
N ASN A 231 -10.83 -15.63 8.67
CA ASN A 231 -10.30 -16.91 8.20
C ASN A 231 -8.99 -16.72 7.41
N TRP A 232 -8.85 -15.62 6.68
CA TRP A 232 -7.62 -15.28 5.96
C TRP A 232 -6.47 -14.92 6.93
N LEU A 233 -6.76 -14.18 8.01
CA LEU A 233 -5.80 -13.91 9.07
C LEU A 233 -5.36 -15.22 9.75
N ASN A 234 -6.30 -16.07 10.14
CA ASN A 234 -6.01 -17.35 10.78
C ASN A 234 -5.13 -18.24 9.90
N GLN A 235 -5.44 -18.34 8.61
CA GLN A 235 -4.62 -19.06 7.64
C GLN A 235 -3.18 -18.50 7.54
N PHE A 236 -3.00 -17.19 7.61
CA PHE A 236 -1.68 -16.59 7.66
C PHE A 236 -0.92 -17.01 8.92
N LEU A 237 -1.55 -16.90 10.08
CA LEU A 237 -0.95 -17.25 11.36
C LEU A 237 -0.51 -18.72 11.40
N GLU A 238 -1.37 -19.62 10.92
CA GLU A 238 -1.10 -21.08 10.92
C GLU A 238 -0.03 -21.50 9.91
N LEU A 239 -0.09 -21.02 8.68
CA LEU A 239 0.67 -21.60 7.57
C LEU A 239 1.92 -20.81 7.19
N ARG A 240 2.00 -19.51 7.51
CA ARG A 240 3.01 -18.61 6.96
C ARG A 240 3.77 -17.79 8.00
N PHE A 241 3.18 -17.55 9.16
CA PHE A 241 3.72 -16.61 10.15
C PHE A 241 5.08 -17.03 10.71
N SER A 242 5.29 -18.32 11.00
CA SER A 242 6.56 -18.82 11.52
C SER A 242 7.76 -18.48 10.63
N ASP A 243 7.58 -18.51 9.33
CA ASP A 243 8.64 -18.25 8.35
C ASP A 243 8.59 -16.82 7.74
N PHE A 244 7.59 -16.02 8.11
CA PHE A 244 7.41 -14.66 7.59
C PHE A 244 8.69 -13.83 7.74
N GLY A 245 9.25 -13.78 8.96
CA GLY A 245 10.45 -12.99 9.20
C GLY A 245 11.62 -13.43 8.33
N VAL A 246 11.95 -14.71 8.36
CA VAL A 246 13.12 -15.26 7.65
C VAL A 246 13.10 -14.95 6.15
N TYR A 247 11.92 -14.99 5.51
CA TYR A 247 11.75 -14.83 4.06
C TYR A 247 11.01 -13.53 3.68
N GLU A 248 10.92 -12.55 4.57
CA GLU A 248 10.26 -11.26 4.33
C GLU A 248 10.78 -10.57 3.06
N ASP A 249 12.10 -10.63 2.82
CA ASP A 249 12.75 -10.00 1.66
C ASP A 249 12.95 -10.97 0.46
N SER A 250 12.46 -12.21 0.53
CA SER A 250 12.63 -13.18 -0.55
C SER A 250 11.70 -12.91 -1.72
N MET A 251 12.22 -13.09 -2.93
CA MET A 251 11.43 -13.00 -4.17
C MET A 251 11.54 -14.33 -4.93
N VAL A 252 10.42 -14.85 -5.41
CA VAL A 252 10.37 -16.07 -6.25
C VAL A 252 9.53 -15.79 -7.47
N GLU A 253 10.09 -16.00 -8.66
CA GLU A 253 9.51 -15.59 -9.94
C GLU A 253 8.05 -16.05 -10.12
N ARG A 254 7.75 -17.29 -9.74
CA ARG A 254 6.43 -17.92 -9.97
C ARG A 254 5.46 -17.81 -8.79
N GLU A 255 5.92 -17.34 -7.64
CA GLU A 255 5.10 -17.27 -6.43
C GLU A 255 4.52 -15.86 -6.23
N HIS A 256 3.23 -15.80 -5.92
CA HIS A 256 2.55 -14.52 -5.75
C HIS A 256 2.66 -13.98 -4.31
N PHE A 257 2.54 -14.83 -3.31
CA PHE A 257 2.38 -14.40 -1.92
C PHE A 257 3.48 -14.88 -0.98
N LEU A 258 4.13 -16.02 -1.26
CA LEU A 258 5.11 -16.65 -0.36
C LEU A 258 4.60 -16.69 1.09
N HIS A 259 5.39 -16.14 2.02
CA HIS A 259 5.04 -16.07 3.44
C HIS A 259 4.37 -14.74 3.83
N HIS A 260 4.04 -13.85 2.87
CA HIS A 260 3.36 -12.59 3.17
C HIS A 260 1.90 -12.81 3.56
N SER A 261 1.41 -11.96 4.46
CA SER A 261 0.06 -12.09 5.03
C SER A 261 -1.05 -11.73 4.02
N VAL A 262 -0.78 -10.78 3.12
CA VAL A 262 -1.77 -10.22 2.18
C VAL A 262 -2.99 -9.64 2.91
N LEU A 263 -2.78 -9.06 4.09
CA LEU A 263 -3.83 -8.43 4.90
C LEU A 263 -4.07 -6.96 4.53
N SER A 264 -3.11 -6.33 3.83
CA SER A 264 -3.21 -4.91 3.47
C SER A 264 -4.50 -4.52 2.73
N PRO A 265 -5.03 -5.31 1.76
CA PRO A 265 -6.31 -4.97 1.15
C PRO A 265 -7.46 -4.94 2.15
N LEU A 266 -7.50 -5.89 3.07
CA LEU A 266 -8.57 -6.07 4.06
C LEU A 266 -8.52 -5.03 5.17
N MET A 267 -7.32 -4.72 5.66
CA MET A 267 -7.09 -3.68 6.66
C MET A 267 -7.35 -2.27 6.09
N ASN A 268 -7.09 -2.05 4.80
CA ASN A 268 -7.27 -0.74 4.17
C ASN A 268 -8.72 -0.41 3.85
N ILE A 269 -9.60 -1.40 3.86
CA ILE A 269 -11.05 -1.19 3.66
C ILE A 269 -11.87 -1.34 4.95
N GLY A 270 -11.25 -1.74 6.06
CA GLY A 270 -11.89 -1.86 7.37
C GLY A 270 -12.49 -3.23 7.67
N LEU A 271 -12.34 -4.25 6.80
CA LEU A 271 -12.79 -5.63 7.11
C LEU A 271 -11.97 -6.26 8.24
N LEU A 272 -10.72 -5.83 8.42
CA LEU A 272 -9.88 -6.16 9.56
C LEU A 272 -9.41 -4.88 10.25
N ASN A 273 -9.49 -4.85 11.57
CA ASN A 273 -8.96 -3.78 12.38
C ASN A 273 -7.46 -4.01 12.65
N ALA A 274 -6.64 -2.98 12.55
CA ALA A 274 -5.20 -3.09 12.74
C ALA A 274 -4.80 -3.48 14.18
N ALA A 275 -5.55 -3.01 15.19
CA ALA A 275 -5.30 -3.34 16.59
C ALA A 275 -5.62 -4.81 16.87
N ASP A 276 -6.76 -5.32 16.35
CA ASP A 276 -7.17 -6.71 16.51
C ASP A 276 -6.18 -7.67 15.83
N VAL A 277 -5.77 -7.36 14.58
CA VAL A 277 -4.74 -8.14 13.86
C VAL A 277 -3.44 -8.21 14.64
N LEU A 278 -3.04 -7.11 15.28
CA LEU A 278 -1.83 -7.06 16.08
C LEU A 278 -1.96 -7.90 17.36
N GLU A 279 -3.08 -7.80 18.06
CA GLU A 279 -3.38 -8.56 19.28
C GLU A 279 -3.43 -10.06 19.01
N ASP A 280 -4.19 -10.48 18.00
CA ASP A 280 -4.31 -11.89 17.57
C ASP A 280 -2.96 -12.49 17.20
N SER A 281 -2.14 -11.74 16.45
CA SER A 281 -0.79 -12.19 16.05
C SER A 281 0.14 -12.35 17.25
N ILE A 282 0.07 -11.46 18.25
CA ILE A 282 0.86 -11.53 19.47
C ILE A 282 0.41 -12.72 20.33
N ASN A 283 -0.90 -12.93 20.45
CA ASN A 283 -1.46 -14.03 21.23
C ASN A 283 -1.14 -15.37 20.60
N TYR A 284 -1.33 -15.49 19.28
CA TYR A 284 -0.94 -16.68 18.51
C TYR A 284 0.56 -16.99 18.66
N ALA A 285 1.40 -15.97 18.57
CA ALA A 285 2.84 -16.17 18.70
C ALA A 285 3.28 -16.66 20.09
N LYS A 286 2.56 -16.29 21.16
CA LYS A 286 2.82 -16.78 22.50
C LYS A 286 2.39 -18.25 22.68
N GLU A 287 1.27 -18.62 22.06
CA GLU A 287 0.69 -19.97 22.17
C GLU A 287 1.50 -20.99 21.36
N PHE A 288 1.97 -20.62 20.17
CA PHE A 288 2.63 -21.51 19.21
C PHE A 288 4.14 -21.27 19.04
N ASP A 289 4.79 -20.57 19.99
CA ASP A 289 6.23 -20.31 20.00
C ASP A 289 6.79 -19.79 18.65
N ILE A 290 6.08 -18.83 18.03
CA ILE A 290 6.52 -18.21 16.78
C ILE A 290 7.89 -17.53 16.97
N PRO A 291 8.86 -17.72 16.07
CA PRO A 291 10.17 -17.10 16.16
C PRO A 291 10.09 -15.58 16.30
N ILE A 292 10.91 -15.03 17.23
CA ILE A 292 10.86 -13.61 17.57
C ILE A 292 11.12 -12.67 16.36
N ASN A 293 11.93 -13.09 15.40
CA ASN A 293 12.18 -12.32 14.19
C ASN A 293 10.93 -12.24 13.28
N SER A 294 10.10 -13.29 13.26
CA SER A 294 8.81 -13.26 12.54
C SER A 294 7.78 -12.42 13.27
N LEU A 295 7.65 -12.59 14.59
CA LEU A 295 6.73 -11.79 15.40
C LEU A 295 7.09 -10.31 15.38
N GLU A 296 8.33 -9.95 15.69
CA GLU A 296 8.77 -8.55 15.69
C GLU A 296 8.70 -7.95 14.27
N GLY A 297 9.10 -8.72 13.27
CA GLY A 297 9.01 -8.31 11.87
C GLY A 297 7.58 -7.93 11.49
N PHE A 298 6.60 -8.76 11.85
CA PHE A 298 5.19 -8.51 11.56
C PHE A 298 4.61 -7.32 12.36
N VAL A 299 4.87 -7.27 13.67
CA VAL A 299 4.50 -6.13 14.54
C VAL A 299 5.06 -4.83 13.98
N ARG A 300 6.30 -4.83 13.49
CA ARG A 300 6.96 -3.67 12.89
C ARG A 300 6.28 -3.19 11.61
N GLN A 301 5.66 -4.07 10.82
CA GLN A 301 4.90 -3.65 9.64
C GLN A 301 3.61 -2.92 10.03
N ILE A 302 2.92 -3.36 11.08
CA ILE A 302 1.64 -2.75 11.50
C ILE A 302 1.88 -1.55 12.41
N LEU A 303 2.45 -1.75 13.59
CA LEU A 303 2.67 -0.70 14.59
C LEU A 303 3.74 0.32 14.17
N GLY A 304 4.74 -0.14 13.41
CA GLY A 304 5.83 0.69 12.92
C GLY A 304 5.49 1.37 11.59
N TRP A 305 5.50 0.60 10.48
CA TRP A 305 5.42 1.17 9.14
C TRP A 305 4.04 1.74 8.81
N ARG A 306 2.95 1.03 9.06
CA ARG A 306 1.60 1.50 8.72
C ARG A 306 1.29 2.83 9.41
N GLU A 307 1.54 2.93 10.71
CA GLU A 307 1.28 4.14 11.48
C GLU A 307 2.25 5.28 11.12
N PHE A 308 3.52 4.95 10.90
CA PHE A 308 4.52 5.93 10.46
C PHE A 308 4.19 6.53 9.08
N VAL A 309 3.78 5.70 8.12
CA VAL A 309 3.38 6.14 6.78
C VAL A 309 2.16 7.07 6.85
N ARG A 310 1.16 6.74 7.71
CA ARG A 310 0.04 7.65 7.97
C ARG A 310 0.51 9.00 8.53
N GLY A 311 1.42 8.98 9.51
CA GLY A 311 1.97 10.20 10.08
C GLY A 311 2.71 11.04 9.02
N ILE A 312 3.58 10.43 8.22
CA ILE A 312 4.25 11.12 7.09
C ILE A 312 3.23 11.71 6.12
N TYR A 313 2.17 10.97 5.80
CA TYR A 313 1.12 11.46 4.91
C TYR A 313 0.43 12.72 5.45
N LEU A 314 0.08 12.73 6.73
CA LEU A 314 -0.59 13.86 7.36
C LEU A 314 0.30 15.11 7.44
N TYR A 315 1.58 14.94 7.72
CA TYR A 315 2.52 16.04 7.96
C TYR A 315 3.27 16.48 6.70
N GLU A 316 3.64 15.56 5.83
CA GLU A 316 4.52 15.83 4.68
C GLU A 316 3.88 15.48 3.32
N GLY A 317 2.67 14.91 3.28
CA GLY A 317 2.06 14.44 2.03
C GLY A 317 1.95 15.53 0.96
N THR A 318 1.54 16.75 1.34
CA THR A 318 1.49 17.90 0.42
C THR A 318 2.89 18.30 -0.06
N PHE A 319 3.89 18.28 0.83
CA PHE A 319 5.26 18.57 0.46
C PHE A 319 5.80 17.51 -0.51
N GLN A 320 5.60 16.23 -0.20
CA GLN A 320 6.07 15.11 -1.03
C GLN A 320 5.53 15.17 -2.45
N ARG A 321 4.24 15.42 -2.64
CA ARG A 321 3.61 15.55 -3.97
C ARG A 321 4.19 16.67 -4.82
N ASN A 322 4.71 17.73 -4.21
CA ASN A 322 5.24 18.90 -4.91
C ASN A 322 6.76 18.88 -5.08
N LYS A 323 7.41 17.74 -4.79
CA LYS A 323 8.87 17.60 -4.88
C LYS A 323 9.29 16.59 -5.92
N ASN A 324 10.34 16.94 -6.63
CA ASN A 324 11.04 16.07 -7.57
C ASN A 324 12.55 16.35 -7.42
N TYR A 325 13.14 15.80 -6.33
CA TYR A 325 14.52 16.03 -5.95
C TYR A 325 15.52 15.72 -7.09
N TRP A 326 15.30 14.61 -7.79
CA TRP A 326 16.14 14.16 -8.89
C TRP A 326 15.85 14.87 -10.22
N LYS A 327 14.79 15.69 -10.30
CA LYS A 327 14.29 16.31 -11.55
C LYS A 327 13.99 15.27 -12.63
N GLN A 328 13.41 14.15 -12.25
CA GLN A 328 13.04 13.07 -13.15
C GLN A 328 11.79 13.45 -13.96
N THR A 329 11.85 13.27 -15.28
CA THR A 329 10.80 13.73 -16.21
C THR A 329 10.47 12.74 -17.31
N HIS A 330 11.10 11.55 -17.35
CA HIS A 330 10.79 10.57 -18.36
C HIS A 330 9.36 10.03 -18.14
N PRO A 331 8.56 9.91 -19.20
CA PRO A 331 7.23 9.33 -19.10
C PRO A 331 7.30 7.85 -18.73
N LEU A 332 6.26 7.35 -18.06
CA LEU A 332 6.14 5.93 -17.75
C LEU A 332 5.83 5.14 -19.04
N PRO A 333 6.69 4.19 -19.45
CA PRO A 333 6.46 3.40 -20.64
C PRO A 333 5.19 2.53 -20.55
N LYS A 334 4.44 2.42 -21.64
CA LYS A 334 3.24 1.56 -21.71
C LYS A 334 3.54 0.08 -21.42
N SER A 335 4.78 -0.34 -21.61
CA SER A 335 5.26 -1.69 -21.28
C SER A 335 5.10 -2.06 -19.81
N PHE A 336 5.07 -1.07 -18.88
CA PHE A 336 4.76 -1.30 -17.46
C PHE A 336 3.30 -1.68 -17.20
N TYR A 337 2.41 -1.48 -18.15
CA TYR A 337 1.02 -1.96 -18.08
C TYR A 337 0.79 -3.33 -18.74
N THR A 338 1.81 -3.86 -19.45
CA THR A 338 1.65 -5.07 -20.25
C THR A 338 2.65 -6.18 -19.94
N GLY A 339 3.69 -5.89 -19.14
CA GLY A 339 4.78 -6.83 -18.86
C GLY A 339 5.66 -7.12 -20.06
N LYS A 340 5.95 -6.08 -20.88
CA LYS A 340 6.75 -6.18 -22.09
C LYS A 340 7.89 -5.15 -22.09
N THR A 341 8.59 -5.03 -20.95
CA THR A 341 9.74 -4.11 -20.83
C THR A 341 11.03 -4.73 -21.40
N GLY A 342 11.07 -6.05 -21.60
CA GLY A 342 12.28 -6.79 -21.95
C GLY A 342 13.27 -6.89 -20.79
N ILE A 343 12.82 -6.66 -19.56
CA ILE A 343 13.58 -6.82 -18.31
C ILE A 343 12.88 -7.87 -17.47
N LYS A 344 13.40 -9.10 -17.52
CA LYS A 344 12.73 -10.30 -17.01
C LYS A 344 12.11 -10.15 -15.61
N PRO A 345 12.80 -9.67 -14.55
CA PRO A 345 12.19 -9.55 -13.23
C PRO A 345 10.97 -8.62 -13.21
N VAL A 346 11.00 -7.56 -14.00
CA VAL A 346 9.90 -6.58 -14.10
C VAL A 346 8.72 -7.20 -14.83
N ASP A 347 8.97 -7.81 -15.98
CA ASP A 347 7.91 -8.43 -16.79
C ASP A 347 7.20 -9.54 -16.05
N SER A 348 7.95 -10.44 -15.41
CA SER A 348 7.38 -11.52 -14.58
C SER A 348 6.53 -10.97 -13.43
N THR A 349 6.98 -9.91 -12.75
CA THR A 349 6.23 -9.32 -11.64
C THR A 349 5.00 -8.55 -12.14
N ILE A 350 5.07 -7.84 -13.28
CA ILE A 350 3.90 -7.20 -13.88
C ILE A 350 2.82 -8.24 -14.23
N LEU A 351 3.22 -9.38 -14.78
CA LEU A 351 2.25 -10.44 -15.12
C LEU A 351 1.54 -10.96 -13.87
N LYS A 352 2.23 -11.16 -12.75
CA LYS A 352 1.62 -11.47 -11.45
C LYS A 352 0.62 -10.39 -11.01
N VAL A 353 1.01 -9.12 -11.13
CA VAL A 353 0.14 -8.00 -10.76
C VAL A 353 -1.09 -7.94 -11.66
N LEU A 354 -0.96 -8.16 -12.97
CA LEU A 354 -2.11 -8.19 -13.90
C LEU A 354 -3.13 -9.28 -13.57
N GLU A 355 -2.70 -10.36 -12.92
CA GLU A 355 -3.59 -11.45 -12.47
C GLU A 355 -4.25 -11.14 -11.14
N THR A 356 -3.51 -10.60 -10.19
CA THR A 356 -3.95 -10.52 -8.79
C THR A 356 -4.17 -9.09 -8.28
N GLY A 357 -3.63 -8.07 -8.93
CA GLY A 357 -3.54 -6.71 -8.37
C GLY A 357 -2.55 -6.60 -7.20
N TYR A 358 -1.66 -7.59 -7.03
CA TYR A 358 -0.77 -7.64 -5.86
C TYR A 358 0.67 -8.03 -6.24
N ALA A 359 1.61 -7.45 -5.55
CA ALA A 359 2.97 -7.90 -5.36
C ALA A 359 3.41 -7.54 -3.94
N HIS A 360 4.23 -8.33 -3.30
CA HIS A 360 4.69 -8.02 -1.95
C HIS A 360 5.69 -6.85 -1.93
N HIS A 361 5.90 -6.26 -0.74
CA HIS A 361 6.62 -4.99 -0.60
C HIS A 361 8.00 -4.98 -1.29
N ILE A 362 8.79 -6.03 -1.16
CA ILE A 362 10.14 -6.10 -1.74
C ILE A 362 10.12 -6.13 -3.27
N GLU A 363 9.15 -6.80 -3.89
CA GLU A 363 8.97 -6.72 -5.34
C GLU A 363 8.59 -5.30 -5.79
N ARG A 364 7.69 -4.63 -5.03
CA ARG A 364 7.33 -3.23 -5.31
C ARG A 364 8.54 -2.31 -5.20
N LEU A 365 9.34 -2.46 -4.15
CA LEU A 365 10.46 -1.58 -3.86
C LEU A 365 11.68 -1.88 -4.73
N MET A 366 12.12 -3.15 -4.78
CA MET A 366 13.42 -3.51 -5.36
C MET A 366 13.34 -3.96 -6.81
N ILE A 367 12.16 -4.30 -7.34
CA ILE A 367 11.97 -4.55 -8.77
C ILE A 367 11.37 -3.30 -9.43
N PHE A 368 10.17 -2.88 -9.05
CA PHE A 368 9.51 -1.77 -9.75
C PHE A 368 10.12 -0.42 -9.44
N ALA A 369 10.08 0.01 -8.19
CA ALA A 369 10.53 1.35 -7.81
C ALA A 369 12.02 1.56 -8.10
N ASN A 370 12.86 0.56 -7.84
CA ASN A 370 14.27 0.60 -8.18
C ASN A 370 14.46 0.87 -9.68
N LEU A 371 13.86 0.04 -10.57
CA LEU A 371 14.00 0.25 -12.01
C LEU A 371 13.40 1.59 -12.46
N MET A 372 12.21 1.95 -11.98
CA MET A 372 11.55 3.22 -12.33
C MET A 372 12.44 4.42 -11.97
N ASN A 373 13.12 4.36 -10.84
CA ASN A 373 14.08 5.38 -10.41
C ASN A 373 15.32 5.42 -11.34
N LEU A 374 15.88 4.24 -11.66
CA LEU A 374 17.03 4.13 -12.58
C LEU A 374 16.69 4.62 -14.00
N LEU A 375 15.46 4.44 -14.45
CA LEU A 375 14.93 4.97 -15.72
C LEU A 375 14.59 6.46 -15.66
N LYS A 376 14.66 7.09 -14.49
CA LYS A 376 14.34 8.50 -14.23
C LYS A 376 12.91 8.87 -14.60
N LEU A 377 11.96 7.98 -14.26
CA LEU A 377 10.54 8.19 -14.56
C LEU A 377 9.96 9.32 -13.68
N ASN A 378 9.01 10.06 -14.25
CA ASN A 378 8.29 11.10 -13.53
C ASN A 378 7.59 10.53 -12.30
N PRO A 379 7.85 11.06 -11.07
CA PRO A 379 7.26 10.53 -9.84
C PRO A 379 5.72 10.54 -9.82
N ASP A 380 5.07 11.49 -10.50
CA ASP A 380 3.61 11.57 -10.57
C ASP A 380 3.03 10.42 -11.40
N GLU A 381 3.70 10.06 -12.51
CA GLU A 381 3.28 8.92 -13.34
C GLU A 381 3.57 7.58 -12.62
N VAL A 382 4.66 7.50 -11.86
CA VAL A 382 4.95 6.35 -10.99
C VAL A 382 3.88 6.22 -9.92
N TYR A 383 3.49 7.32 -9.25
CA TYR A 383 2.40 7.33 -8.27
C TYR A 383 1.08 6.85 -8.89
N GLN A 384 0.70 7.39 -10.05
CA GLN A 384 -0.52 6.98 -10.75
C GLN A 384 -0.50 5.48 -11.06
N TRP A 385 0.60 4.95 -11.57
CA TRP A 385 0.74 3.53 -11.87
C TRP A 385 0.55 2.65 -10.62
N PHE A 386 1.15 3.03 -9.49
CA PHE A 386 0.94 2.31 -8.22
C PHE A 386 -0.51 2.39 -7.76
N MET A 387 -1.18 3.54 -7.92
CA MET A 387 -2.60 3.68 -7.60
C MET A 387 -3.48 2.79 -8.48
N GLU A 388 -3.17 2.70 -9.78
CA GLU A 388 -3.93 1.93 -10.76
C GLU A 388 -3.75 0.43 -10.61
N MET A 389 -2.52 -0.04 -10.36
CA MET A 389 -2.16 -1.44 -10.52
C MET A 389 -2.34 -2.29 -9.25
N PHE A 390 -2.39 -1.67 -8.07
CA PHE A 390 -2.44 -2.44 -6.82
C PHE A 390 -3.76 -2.32 -6.09
N ILE A 391 -4.23 -3.47 -5.58
CA ILE A 391 -5.51 -3.63 -4.90
C ILE A 391 -5.58 -2.89 -3.56
N ASP A 392 -4.45 -2.76 -2.88
CA ASP A 392 -4.31 -2.13 -1.56
C ASP A 392 -3.79 -0.68 -1.62
N SER A 393 -3.77 -0.07 -2.82
CA SER A 393 -3.31 1.30 -3.02
C SER A 393 -4.38 2.30 -2.64
N TYR A 394 -4.03 3.19 -1.70
CA TYR A 394 -4.81 4.36 -1.29
C TYR A 394 -3.87 5.56 -1.19
N ASP A 395 -4.41 6.76 -1.25
CA ASP A 395 -3.62 7.98 -1.27
C ASP A 395 -2.66 8.08 -0.08
N TRP A 396 -3.16 7.80 1.13
CA TRP A 396 -2.38 7.89 2.37
C TRP A 396 -1.18 6.94 2.42
N VAL A 397 -1.29 5.78 1.77
CA VAL A 397 -0.19 4.80 1.74
C VAL A 397 0.73 5.02 0.55
N MET A 398 0.19 5.44 -0.61
CA MET A 398 1.00 5.57 -1.83
C MET A 398 1.82 6.86 -1.87
N VAL A 399 1.34 7.97 -1.34
CA VAL A 399 2.10 9.23 -1.34
C VAL A 399 3.45 9.06 -0.63
N PRO A 400 3.53 8.65 0.64
CA PRO A 400 4.82 8.47 1.29
C PRO A 400 5.66 7.35 0.67
N ASN A 401 5.02 6.23 0.27
CA ASN A 401 5.76 5.11 -0.29
C ASN A 401 6.34 5.41 -1.67
N VAL A 402 5.62 6.15 -2.53
CA VAL A 402 6.14 6.47 -3.87
C VAL A 402 7.07 7.67 -3.84
N TYR A 403 6.62 8.82 -3.36
CA TYR A 403 7.44 10.04 -3.39
C TYR A 403 8.58 10.01 -2.36
N GLY A 404 8.35 9.44 -1.17
CA GLY A 404 9.34 9.36 -0.10
C GLY A 404 10.29 8.18 -0.24
N MET A 405 9.76 6.96 -0.29
CA MET A 405 10.58 5.74 -0.25
C MET A 405 11.05 5.31 -1.64
N SER A 406 10.14 5.14 -2.59
CA SER A 406 10.43 4.54 -3.90
C SER A 406 11.26 5.46 -4.79
N SER A 407 10.78 6.67 -5.08
CA SER A 407 11.45 7.63 -5.95
C SER A 407 12.46 8.52 -5.23
N PHE A 408 12.40 8.59 -3.88
CA PHE A 408 13.19 9.53 -3.10
C PHE A 408 13.02 10.99 -3.59
N SER A 409 11.86 11.30 -4.16
CA SER A 409 11.60 12.61 -4.78
C SER A 409 11.42 13.73 -3.76
N ASP A 410 11.18 13.39 -2.49
CA ASP A 410 11.11 14.33 -1.37
C ASP A 410 12.51 14.78 -0.84
N GLY A 411 13.58 14.15 -1.35
CA GLY A 411 14.95 14.46 -0.94
C GLY A 411 15.34 13.91 0.43
N GLY A 412 14.58 12.94 0.96
CA GLY A 412 14.96 12.17 2.15
C GLY A 412 14.22 12.54 3.43
N LYS A 413 12.95 12.96 3.35
CA LYS A 413 12.13 13.25 4.53
C LYS A 413 11.83 12.00 5.39
N MET A 414 11.58 10.87 4.76
CA MET A 414 11.29 9.62 5.46
C MET A 414 12.32 8.50 5.25
N SER A 415 13.24 8.66 4.31
CA SER A 415 14.29 7.68 4.03
C SER A 415 15.67 8.36 3.95
N THR A 416 16.69 7.72 4.52
CA THR A 416 18.05 8.31 4.57
C THR A 416 18.85 8.11 3.29
N LYS A 417 18.32 7.33 2.34
CA LYS A 417 18.97 7.03 1.06
C LYS A 417 17.91 6.50 0.07
N PRO A 418 18.14 6.64 -1.25
CA PRO A 418 17.32 6.00 -2.25
C PRO A 418 17.45 4.48 -2.20
N TYR A 419 16.38 3.77 -2.50
CA TYR A 419 16.36 2.31 -2.60
C TYR A 419 16.67 1.87 -4.03
N ILE A 420 17.96 1.95 -4.38
CA ILE A 420 18.48 1.52 -5.67
C ILE A 420 19.55 0.44 -5.50
N SER A 421 19.64 -0.44 -6.46
CA SER A 421 20.66 -1.49 -6.49
C SER A 421 20.93 -1.98 -7.91
N GLY A 422 22.10 -2.56 -8.14
CA GLY A 422 22.39 -3.33 -9.34
C GLY A 422 21.73 -4.74 -9.30
N SER A 423 21.88 -5.48 -10.40
CA SER A 423 21.30 -6.82 -10.61
C SER A 423 21.70 -7.84 -9.55
N ASN A 424 22.89 -7.71 -8.96
CA ASN A 424 23.39 -8.62 -7.93
C ASN A 424 22.49 -8.71 -6.69
N TYR A 425 21.83 -7.63 -6.28
CA TYR A 425 20.89 -7.67 -5.18
C TYR A 425 19.70 -8.58 -5.52
N LEU A 426 19.11 -8.40 -6.70
CA LEU A 426 17.96 -9.19 -7.16
C LEU A 426 18.33 -10.69 -7.22
N LYS A 427 19.48 -11.03 -7.83
CA LYS A 427 19.96 -12.44 -7.88
C LYS A 427 20.21 -13.04 -6.50
N LYS A 428 20.66 -12.20 -5.55
CA LYS A 428 20.90 -12.66 -4.17
C LYS A 428 19.60 -12.96 -3.42
N MET A 429 18.54 -12.16 -3.65
CA MET A 429 17.28 -12.25 -2.91
C MET A 429 16.19 -13.03 -3.65
N SER A 430 16.43 -13.45 -4.88
CA SER A 430 15.46 -14.15 -5.72
C SER A 430 16.04 -15.40 -6.39
N ASP A 431 15.19 -16.11 -7.10
CA ASP A 431 15.58 -17.24 -7.97
C ASP A 431 15.92 -16.80 -9.41
N TYR A 432 15.88 -15.50 -9.72
CA TYR A 432 16.33 -14.98 -11.00
C TYR A 432 17.82 -15.28 -11.26
N THR A 433 18.12 -15.73 -12.47
CA THR A 433 19.47 -16.03 -12.95
C THR A 433 19.99 -14.95 -13.90
N ASP A 434 21.27 -14.98 -14.25
CA ASP A 434 21.85 -14.09 -15.25
C ASP A 434 21.12 -14.19 -16.61
N GLY A 435 21.09 -13.08 -17.33
CA GLY A 435 20.49 -12.95 -18.65
C GLY A 435 20.65 -11.51 -19.13
N ASP A 436 20.11 -11.18 -20.31
CA ASP A 436 20.21 -9.85 -20.94
C ASP A 436 19.72 -8.72 -20.03
N TRP A 437 18.78 -9.02 -19.14
CA TRP A 437 18.25 -8.05 -18.17
C TRP A 437 19.31 -7.59 -17.16
N THR A 438 20.30 -8.43 -16.82
CA THR A 438 21.35 -8.08 -15.83
C THR A 438 22.26 -7.00 -16.35
N GLU A 439 22.64 -7.07 -17.61
CA GLU A 439 23.48 -6.06 -18.25
C GLU A 439 22.75 -4.72 -18.37
N LYS A 440 21.49 -4.73 -18.83
CA LYS A 440 20.63 -3.55 -18.90
C LYS A 440 20.46 -2.89 -17.53
N TRP A 441 20.17 -3.71 -16.49
CA TRP A 441 19.96 -3.24 -15.12
C TRP A 441 21.22 -2.58 -14.55
N ASP A 442 22.36 -3.25 -14.67
CA ASP A 442 23.63 -2.71 -14.17
C ASP A 442 24.08 -1.48 -14.93
N ALA A 443 23.83 -1.41 -16.22
CA ALA A 443 24.08 -0.22 -17.03
C ALA A 443 23.25 0.98 -16.55
N LEU A 444 21.95 0.79 -16.33
CA LEU A 444 21.07 1.82 -15.77
C LEU A 444 21.51 2.27 -14.38
N PHE A 445 21.90 1.32 -13.51
CA PHE A 445 22.39 1.61 -12.17
C PHE A 445 23.66 2.49 -12.21
N TRP A 446 24.67 2.12 -12.98
CA TRP A 446 25.89 2.90 -13.05
C TRP A 446 25.70 4.27 -13.73
N ASN A 447 24.81 4.34 -14.71
CA ASN A 447 24.43 5.61 -15.32
C ASN A 447 23.74 6.53 -14.29
N PHE A 448 22.81 5.99 -13.47
CA PHE A 448 22.14 6.77 -12.41
C PHE A 448 23.13 7.29 -11.36
N VAL A 449 24.08 6.44 -10.91
CA VAL A 449 25.15 6.84 -9.99
C VAL A 449 26.00 7.96 -10.58
N ASN A 450 26.37 7.85 -11.86
CA ASN A 450 27.17 8.87 -12.55
C ASN A 450 26.43 10.21 -12.64
N ASP A 451 25.18 10.20 -13.04
CA ASP A 451 24.40 11.42 -13.25
C ASP A 451 24.08 12.14 -11.92
N ASN A 452 24.07 11.40 -10.81
CA ASN A 452 23.82 11.93 -9.47
C ASN A 452 25.07 11.90 -8.56
N ARG A 453 26.25 11.95 -9.15
CA ARG A 453 27.55 11.77 -8.48
C ARG A 453 27.68 12.58 -7.19
N THR A 454 27.37 13.87 -7.22
CA THR A 454 27.48 14.77 -6.07
C THR A 454 26.71 14.28 -4.85
N PHE A 455 25.48 13.77 -5.05
CA PHE A 455 24.69 13.20 -3.97
C PHE A 455 25.35 11.95 -3.38
N PHE A 456 25.85 11.05 -4.24
CA PHE A 456 26.48 9.82 -3.77
C PHE A 456 27.81 10.08 -3.05
N GLU A 457 28.59 11.05 -3.49
CA GLU A 457 29.87 11.44 -2.84
C GLU A 457 29.65 12.05 -1.45
N THR A 458 28.61 12.85 -1.27
CA THR A 458 28.32 13.51 0.00
C THR A 458 27.65 12.59 1.02
N ASN A 459 27.07 11.43 0.58
CA ASN A 459 26.44 10.49 1.47
C ASN A 459 27.45 9.44 1.97
N PRO A 460 27.76 9.39 3.30
CA PRO A 460 28.79 8.49 3.84
C PRO A 460 28.59 7.01 3.53
N ARG A 461 27.33 6.57 3.36
CA ARG A 461 26.96 5.17 3.08
C ARG A 461 27.06 4.82 1.60
N LEU A 462 27.02 5.80 0.70
CA LEU A 462 26.88 5.60 -0.74
C LEU A 462 28.15 5.95 -1.53
N GLY A 463 29.07 6.73 -0.96
CA GLY A 463 30.30 7.17 -1.63
C GLY A 463 31.19 6.03 -2.18
N MET A 464 31.01 4.79 -1.67
CA MET A 464 31.70 3.63 -2.21
C MET A 464 31.24 3.32 -3.65
N MET A 465 30.00 3.59 -4.03
CA MET A 465 29.48 3.38 -5.39
C MET A 465 30.26 4.25 -6.38
N VAL A 466 30.48 5.52 -6.08
CA VAL A 466 31.26 6.43 -6.93
C VAL A 466 32.70 5.97 -7.03
N ARG A 467 33.35 5.59 -5.93
CA ARG A 467 34.71 5.05 -5.94
C ARG A 467 34.83 3.77 -6.76
N THR A 468 33.78 2.94 -6.78
CA THR A 468 33.74 1.73 -7.62
C THR A 468 33.62 2.08 -9.09
N LEU A 469 32.75 3.05 -9.42
CA LEU A 469 32.60 3.56 -10.78
C LEU A 469 33.91 4.17 -11.29
N ASP A 470 34.61 4.94 -10.47
CA ASP A 470 35.88 5.58 -10.85
C ASP A 470 37.01 4.58 -11.14
N LYS A 471 37.05 3.47 -10.41
CA LYS A 471 38.01 2.38 -10.64
C LYS A 471 37.69 1.51 -11.85
N MET A 472 36.49 1.64 -12.43
CA MET A 472 36.10 0.88 -13.61
C MET A 472 36.89 1.35 -14.83
N LYS A 473 37.30 0.44 -15.71
CA LYS A 473 37.97 0.78 -16.99
C LYS A 473 37.07 1.65 -17.86
N ASP A 474 37.64 2.62 -18.56
CA ASP A 474 36.88 3.60 -19.34
C ASP A 474 36.02 2.95 -20.45
N ASP A 475 36.52 1.91 -21.12
CA ASP A 475 35.74 1.15 -22.10
C ASP A 475 34.48 0.56 -21.47
N LYS A 476 34.60 -0.03 -20.28
CA LYS A 476 33.47 -0.61 -19.55
C LYS A 476 32.47 0.45 -19.10
N LYS A 477 32.92 1.62 -18.63
CA LYS A 477 32.03 2.76 -18.30
C LYS A 477 31.24 3.21 -19.54
N SER A 478 31.97 3.41 -20.64
CA SER A 478 31.37 3.83 -21.92
C SER A 478 30.33 2.86 -22.43
N GLU A 479 30.60 1.56 -22.29
CA GLU A 479 29.66 0.50 -22.64
C GLU A 479 28.40 0.57 -21.76
N HIS A 480 28.53 0.66 -20.43
CA HIS A 480 27.38 0.84 -19.54
C HIS A 480 26.53 2.05 -19.91
N PHE A 481 27.15 3.20 -20.15
CA PHE A 481 26.40 4.41 -20.51
C PHE A 481 25.71 4.29 -21.86
N LYS A 482 26.32 3.62 -22.83
CA LYS A 482 25.73 3.31 -24.13
C LYS A 482 24.50 2.42 -23.98
N ILE A 483 24.62 1.31 -23.25
CA ILE A 483 23.54 0.36 -22.99
C ILE A 483 22.40 1.04 -22.21
N ALA A 484 22.71 1.85 -21.19
CA ALA A 484 21.69 2.59 -20.43
C ALA A 484 20.88 3.52 -21.34
N LYS A 485 21.58 4.31 -22.18
CA LYS A 485 20.92 5.22 -23.15
C LYS A 485 20.03 4.46 -24.13
N GLN A 486 20.52 3.34 -24.65
CA GLN A 486 19.75 2.48 -25.56
C GLN A 486 18.52 1.92 -24.86
N THR A 487 18.68 1.34 -23.66
CA THR A 487 17.56 0.78 -22.87
C THR A 487 16.48 1.82 -22.59
N ILE A 488 16.87 3.04 -22.20
CA ILE A 488 15.92 4.14 -21.98
C ILE A 488 15.18 4.50 -23.27
N ASN A 489 15.85 4.50 -24.40
CA ASN A 489 15.22 4.83 -25.70
C ASN A 489 14.28 3.70 -26.18
N ASP A 490 14.65 2.45 -25.99
CA ASP A 490 13.84 1.29 -26.41
C ASP A 490 12.54 1.17 -25.59
N LEU A 491 12.52 1.73 -24.39
CA LEU A 491 11.35 1.73 -23.50
C LEU A 491 10.41 2.93 -23.71
N LYS A 492 10.86 3.98 -24.37
CA LYS A 492 10.00 5.15 -24.69
C LYS A 492 8.95 4.79 -25.75
#